data_6793d55792887279f1305edbc08c6a8a
#
_entry.id   6793d55792887279f1305edbc08c6a8a
#
_cell.length_a   1.000
_cell.length_b   1.000
_cell.length_c   1.000
_cell.angle_alpha   90.00
_cell.angle_beta   90.00
_cell.angle_gamma   90.00
#
_symmetry.space_group_name_H-M   'P 1'
#
loop_
_entity.id
_entity.type
_entity.pdbx_description
1 polymer ?
#
loop_
_entity_poly.entity_id
_entity_poly.type
_entity_poly.pdbx_seq_one_letter_code
_entity_poly.pdbx_strand_id
1 'polypeptide(L)'
;ITYFWRVKGKSICGDGVFSPTFSFTTISCTVCESVGNMTFQTSTTLVQFNTINNPSAKPSGYSDYTAIATTVKRGDTHNLTVHVNTDGNYTVQTVVWIDWNQDCDFLDTGENFDLGDALNTADGATTLSPLLITIPEDASLGSTTMRVSTKYSTDPASCTDATFDGEVEDYTVTVEEATATIEDFAFSGF
;
A
#
# COMPACT_ATOMS: atom_id res chain seq x y z
N ILE A 1 -5.11 -2.72 -20.04
CA ILE A 1 -4.58 -2.18 -21.33
C ILE A 1 -3.80 -3.29 -22.01
N THR A 2 -4.02 -3.49 -23.33
CA THR A 2 -3.25 -4.46 -24.11
C THR A 2 -2.13 -3.74 -24.85
N TYR A 3 -0.91 -4.23 -24.69
CA TYR A 3 0.29 -3.75 -25.36
C TYR A 3 0.71 -4.75 -26.44
N PHE A 4 1.21 -4.24 -27.57
CA PHE A 4 1.72 -5.03 -28.67
C PHE A 4 3.18 -4.72 -28.90
N TRP A 5 4.01 -5.74 -29.12
CA TRP A 5 5.43 -5.56 -29.38
C TRP A 5 5.96 -6.56 -30.42
N ARG A 6 7.03 -6.19 -31.07
CA ARG A 6 7.77 -7.02 -31.99
C ARG A 6 9.23 -6.56 -32.03
N VAL A 7 10.10 -7.45 -32.37
CA VAL A 7 11.54 -7.17 -32.50
C VAL A 7 12.03 -7.37 -33.94
N LYS A 8 13.09 -6.64 -34.31
CA LYS A 8 13.84 -6.92 -35.53
C LYS A 8 15.32 -6.80 -35.26
N GLY A 9 16.10 -7.70 -35.86
CA GLY A 9 17.55 -7.61 -35.81
C GLY A 9 18.03 -6.43 -36.64
N LYS A 10 19.12 -5.79 -36.23
CA LYS A 10 19.85 -4.77 -36.98
C LYS A 10 21.31 -5.14 -37.07
N SER A 11 21.89 -5.10 -38.29
CA SER A 11 23.30 -5.37 -38.53
C SER A 11 23.88 -4.30 -39.48
N ILE A 12 25.20 -4.35 -39.66
CA ILE A 12 25.86 -3.46 -40.63
C ILE A 12 25.46 -3.77 -42.08
N CYS A 13 24.89 -4.96 -42.33
CA CYS A 13 24.40 -5.38 -43.65
C CYS A 13 22.93 -5.03 -43.90
N GLY A 14 22.30 -4.37 -42.94
CA GLY A 14 20.89 -3.92 -43.02
C GLY A 14 20.02 -4.46 -41.91
N ASP A 15 18.75 -4.14 -42.02
CA ASP A 15 17.72 -4.54 -41.07
C ASP A 15 17.11 -5.89 -41.42
N GLY A 16 16.94 -6.75 -40.42
CA GLY A 16 16.17 -7.99 -40.55
C GLY A 16 14.67 -7.75 -40.69
N VAL A 17 13.93 -8.84 -40.90
CA VAL A 17 12.45 -8.77 -40.82
C VAL A 17 11.99 -8.67 -39.36
N PHE A 18 10.82 -8.06 -39.17
CA PHE A 18 10.21 -8.08 -37.82
C PHE A 18 9.76 -9.47 -37.41
N SER A 19 9.87 -9.79 -36.13
CA SER A 19 9.19 -10.94 -35.55
C SER A 19 7.67 -10.84 -35.75
N PRO A 20 6.93 -11.95 -35.55
CA PRO A 20 5.50 -11.87 -35.33
C PRO A 20 5.20 -10.84 -34.24
N THR A 21 4.00 -10.26 -34.27
CA THR A 21 3.52 -9.37 -33.19
C THR A 21 3.13 -10.22 -31.98
N PHE A 22 3.65 -9.87 -30.83
CA PHE A 22 3.26 -10.43 -29.53
C PHE A 22 2.46 -9.37 -28.77
N SER A 23 1.63 -9.82 -27.86
CA SER A 23 0.88 -8.91 -26.96
C SER A 23 0.92 -9.41 -25.53
N PHE A 24 0.82 -8.46 -24.60
CA PHE A 24 0.45 -8.75 -23.22
C PHE A 24 -0.62 -7.73 -22.79
N THR A 25 -1.46 -8.16 -21.87
CA THR A 25 -2.52 -7.30 -21.30
C THR A 25 -2.22 -7.08 -19.83
N THR A 26 -2.17 -5.81 -19.39
CA THR A 26 -2.16 -5.50 -17.98
C THR A 26 -3.59 -5.65 -17.43
N ILE A 27 -3.73 -6.37 -16.36
CA ILE A 27 -4.99 -6.44 -15.61
C ILE A 27 -5.07 -5.16 -14.77
N SER A 28 -6.24 -4.55 -14.71
CA SER A 28 -6.50 -3.51 -13.72
C SER A 28 -6.70 -4.20 -12.38
N CYS A 29 -5.84 -3.92 -11.44
CA CYS A 29 -5.99 -4.40 -10.08
C CYS A 29 -7.13 -3.62 -9.41
N THR A 30 -8.10 -4.33 -8.88
CA THR A 30 -9.15 -3.76 -8.04
C THR A 30 -9.24 -4.63 -6.80
N VAL A 31 -8.80 -4.09 -5.68
CA VAL A 31 -8.94 -4.76 -4.39
C VAL A 31 -10.41 -4.86 -4.00
N CYS A 32 -10.71 -5.82 -3.13
CA CYS A 32 -12.06 -6.09 -2.65
C CYS A 32 -12.69 -4.87 -1.95
N GLU A 33 -14.01 -4.81 -1.92
CA GLU A 33 -14.74 -3.79 -1.19
C GLU A 33 -14.62 -4.00 0.33
N SER A 34 -14.56 -2.88 1.06
CA SER A 34 -14.66 -2.82 2.50
C SER A 34 -15.15 -1.43 2.89
N VAL A 35 -16.13 -1.33 3.80
CA VAL A 35 -16.75 -0.04 4.13
C VAL A 35 -17.24 -0.02 5.57
N GLY A 36 -16.89 1.03 6.31
CA GLY A 36 -17.46 1.36 7.61
C GLY A 36 -18.85 1.99 7.48
N ASN A 37 -19.60 2.06 8.59
CA ASN A 37 -20.88 2.78 8.62
C ASN A 37 -20.67 4.25 9.01
N MET A 38 -21.68 5.09 8.78
CA MET A 38 -21.70 6.51 9.14
C MET A 38 -22.51 6.81 10.42
N THR A 39 -22.91 5.76 11.13
CA THR A 39 -23.70 5.89 12.37
C THR A 39 -22.84 6.37 13.53
N PHE A 40 -21.60 5.90 13.57
CA PHE A 40 -20.62 6.18 14.61
C PHE A 40 -19.46 7.00 14.05
N GLN A 41 -18.70 7.65 14.94
CA GLN A 41 -17.56 8.49 14.55
C GLN A 41 -16.21 7.77 14.65
N THR A 42 -16.21 6.47 14.93
CA THR A 42 -14.99 5.63 14.87
C THR A 42 -14.31 5.79 13.51
N SER A 43 -13.07 6.27 13.49
CA SER A 43 -12.40 6.65 12.24
C SER A 43 -10.88 6.70 12.40
N THR A 44 -10.19 6.66 11.26
CA THR A 44 -8.82 7.13 11.13
C THR A 44 -8.80 8.66 11.12
N THR A 45 -7.80 9.29 11.73
CA THR A 45 -7.65 10.77 11.78
C THR A 45 -6.32 11.24 11.22
N LEU A 46 -5.34 10.37 11.13
CA LEU A 46 -4.04 10.63 10.51
C LEU A 46 -3.44 9.33 9.97
N VAL A 47 -2.91 9.37 8.76
CA VAL A 47 -2.01 8.34 8.21
C VAL A 47 -0.70 8.99 7.80
N GLN A 48 0.41 8.46 8.32
CA GLN A 48 1.77 8.85 7.91
C GLN A 48 2.55 7.61 7.48
N PHE A 49 3.02 7.61 6.24
CA PHE A 49 3.90 6.57 5.72
C PHE A 49 4.82 7.18 4.65
N ASN A 50 6.14 7.20 4.92
CA ASN A 50 7.14 7.88 4.10
C ASN A 50 6.72 9.34 3.81
N THR A 51 6.32 9.68 2.58
CA THR A 51 5.85 11.03 2.22
C THR A 51 4.35 11.24 2.37
N ILE A 52 3.57 10.19 2.58
CA ILE A 52 2.16 10.34 2.95
C ILE A 52 2.08 11.00 4.33
N ASN A 53 1.30 12.06 4.42
CA ASN A 53 0.96 12.73 5.66
C ASN A 53 -0.45 13.30 5.50
N ASN A 54 -1.45 12.44 5.74
CA ASN A 54 -2.86 12.76 5.52
C ASN A 54 -3.63 12.89 6.84
N PRO A 55 -3.79 14.10 7.38
CA PRO A 55 -4.79 14.31 8.41
C PRO A 55 -6.18 14.18 7.76
N SER A 56 -6.92 13.17 8.16
CA SER A 56 -8.23 12.86 7.60
C SER A 56 -9.35 13.14 8.59
N ALA A 57 -10.56 13.12 8.07
CA ALA A 57 -11.79 13.08 8.84
C ALA A 57 -12.62 11.95 8.23
N LYS A 58 -13.73 11.58 8.84
CA LYS A 58 -14.65 10.54 8.33
C LYS A 58 -15.69 11.14 7.37
N PRO A 59 -15.36 11.41 6.08
CA PRO A 59 -16.34 11.93 5.12
C PRO A 59 -17.33 10.85 4.66
N SER A 60 -16.91 9.59 4.74
CA SER A 60 -17.72 8.39 4.43
C SER A 60 -17.19 7.18 5.20
N GLY A 61 -17.83 6.02 5.05
CA GLY A 61 -17.32 4.76 5.62
C GLY A 61 -16.15 4.18 4.83
N TYR A 62 -15.96 4.62 3.59
CA TYR A 62 -14.80 4.36 2.72
C TYR A 62 -14.34 5.67 2.11
N SER A 63 -13.06 5.97 2.25
CA SER A 63 -12.41 7.17 1.72
C SER A 63 -11.34 6.78 0.72
N ASP A 64 -11.55 7.15 -0.55
CA ASP A 64 -10.56 6.93 -1.62
C ASP A 64 -9.53 8.08 -1.59
N TYR A 65 -8.37 7.79 -1.04
CA TYR A 65 -7.19 8.66 -1.05
C TYR A 65 -6.09 8.16 -1.99
N THR A 66 -6.41 7.35 -3.01
CA THR A 66 -5.42 6.83 -3.96
C THR A 66 -4.69 7.92 -4.76
N ALA A 67 -5.23 9.14 -4.80
CA ALA A 67 -4.52 10.32 -5.31
C ALA A 67 -3.37 10.79 -4.40
N ILE A 68 -3.36 10.39 -3.12
CA ILE A 68 -2.27 10.63 -2.18
C ILE A 68 -1.33 9.42 -2.25
N ALA A 69 -0.12 9.65 -2.78
CA ALA A 69 0.80 8.58 -3.10
C ALA A 69 2.17 8.79 -2.45
N THR A 70 2.89 7.71 -2.25
CA THR A 70 4.31 7.71 -1.88
C THR A 70 5.11 6.76 -2.74
N THR A 71 6.40 7.03 -2.89
CA THR A 71 7.35 6.13 -3.55
C THR A 71 8.32 5.58 -2.53
N VAL A 72 8.46 4.26 -2.52
CA VAL A 72 9.37 3.51 -1.63
C VAL A 72 10.26 2.61 -2.47
N LYS A 73 11.39 2.15 -1.91
CA LYS A 73 12.30 1.24 -2.59
C LYS A 73 12.36 -0.10 -1.88
N ARG A 74 12.58 -1.15 -2.63
CA ARG A 74 12.87 -2.48 -2.08
C ARG A 74 14.00 -2.40 -1.05
N GLY A 75 13.84 -3.06 0.08
CA GLY A 75 14.79 -3.08 1.20
C GLY A 75 14.77 -1.83 2.10
N ASP A 76 14.17 -0.71 1.68
CA ASP A 76 14.02 0.47 2.54
C ASP A 76 13.07 0.17 3.70
N THR A 77 13.23 0.96 4.77
CA THR A 77 12.38 0.84 5.97
C THR A 77 11.79 2.20 6.33
N HIS A 78 10.48 2.24 6.54
CA HIS A 78 9.74 3.46 6.86
C HIS A 78 8.84 3.27 8.07
N ASN A 79 8.63 4.35 8.84
CA ASN A 79 7.64 4.36 9.92
C ASN A 79 6.23 4.50 9.33
N LEU A 80 5.31 3.68 9.81
CA LEU A 80 3.88 3.79 9.58
C LEU A 80 3.22 4.25 10.88
N THR A 81 2.55 5.39 10.86
CA THR A 81 1.83 5.94 12.01
C THR A 81 0.36 6.13 11.63
N VAL A 82 -0.53 5.66 12.49
CA VAL A 82 -1.97 5.88 12.35
C VAL A 82 -2.51 6.48 13.64
N HIS A 83 -3.27 7.57 13.52
CA HIS A 83 -4.09 8.11 14.59
C HIS A 83 -5.56 7.82 14.33
N VAL A 84 -6.33 7.73 15.39
CA VAL A 84 -7.73 7.34 15.33
C VAL A 84 -8.61 8.17 16.28
N ASN A 85 -9.90 8.22 15.94
CA ASN A 85 -10.98 8.63 16.82
C ASN A 85 -11.75 7.38 17.28
N THR A 86 -11.89 7.21 18.58
CA THR A 86 -12.56 6.04 19.18
C THR A 86 -14.06 6.27 19.45
N ASP A 87 -14.62 7.40 18.99
CA ASP A 87 -16.01 7.82 19.23
C ASP A 87 -16.40 7.85 20.73
N GLY A 88 -15.45 8.24 21.60
CA GLY A 88 -15.63 8.28 23.04
C GLY A 88 -14.84 7.20 23.78
N ASN A 89 -15.36 6.75 24.92
CA ASN A 89 -14.66 5.77 25.77
C ASN A 89 -14.83 4.33 25.26
N TYR A 90 -14.40 4.11 24.01
CA TYR A 90 -14.43 2.81 23.35
C TYR A 90 -13.01 2.43 22.91
N THR A 91 -12.78 1.12 22.70
CA THR A 91 -11.55 0.59 22.12
C THR A 91 -11.77 0.33 20.63
N VAL A 92 -10.83 0.78 19.82
CA VAL A 92 -10.76 0.49 18.39
C VAL A 92 -9.49 -0.27 18.06
N GLN A 93 -9.53 -1.07 17.01
CA GLN A 93 -8.39 -1.81 16.45
C GLN A 93 -8.09 -1.26 15.07
N THR A 94 -6.80 -1.24 14.71
CA THR A 94 -6.37 -0.73 13.39
C THR A 94 -5.40 -1.71 12.74
N VAL A 95 -5.70 -2.09 11.52
CA VAL A 95 -4.82 -2.91 10.67
C VAL A 95 -4.60 -2.19 9.36
N VAL A 96 -3.37 -2.31 8.85
CA VAL A 96 -2.98 -1.81 7.54
C VAL A 96 -2.56 -2.99 6.67
N TRP A 97 -2.90 -2.94 5.40
CA TRP A 97 -2.47 -3.91 4.39
C TRP A 97 -1.79 -3.19 3.24
N ILE A 98 -0.77 -3.82 2.65
CA ILE A 98 -0.12 -3.34 1.44
C ILE A 98 0.06 -4.54 0.52
N ASP A 99 -0.56 -4.51 -0.66
CA ASP A 99 -0.50 -5.56 -1.68
C ASP A 99 0.87 -5.50 -2.38
N TRP A 100 1.88 -6.16 -1.79
CA TRP A 100 3.25 -6.09 -2.29
C TRP A 100 3.48 -6.87 -3.57
N ASN A 101 2.71 -7.92 -3.83
CA ASN A 101 2.87 -8.76 -5.01
C ASN A 101 2.00 -8.30 -6.19
N GLN A 102 1.06 -7.35 -5.95
CA GLN A 102 0.13 -6.75 -6.92
C GLN A 102 -0.82 -7.79 -7.55
N ASP A 103 -1.28 -8.75 -6.76
CA ASP A 103 -2.25 -9.75 -7.21
C ASP A 103 -3.71 -9.38 -6.92
N CYS A 104 -3.95 -8.21 -6.30
CA CYS A 104 -5.24 -7.59 -6.01
C CYS A 104 -5.95 -8.15 -4.79
N ASP A 105 -5.21 -8.79 -3.91
CA ASP A 105 -5.74 -9.16 -2.59
C ASP A 105 -4.78 -8.71 -1.47
N PHE A 106 -5.02 -9.11 -0.24
CA PHE A 106 -4.23 -8.76 0.94
C PHE A 106 -4.04 -9.99 1.82
N LEU A 107 -3.99 -11.17 1.21
CA LEU A 107 -4.00 -12.44 1.93
C LEU A 107 -2.60 -13.04 2.09
N ASP A 108 -1.62 -12.45 1.43
CA ASP A 108 -0.28 -12.97 1.44
C ASP A 108 0.52 -12.63 2.70
N THR A 109 1.47 -13.49 3.00
CA THR A 109 2.34 -13.29 4.16
C THR A 109 3.19 -12.04 3.97
N GLY A 110 3.13 -11.13 4.95
CA GLY A 110 3.90 -9.88 4.94
C GLY A 110 3.14 -8.68 4.40
N GLU A 111 1.89 -8.84 4.03
CA GLU A 111 1.00 -7.76 3.56
C GLU A 111 0.13 -7.17 4.67
N ASN A 112 0.00 -7.84 5.81
CA ASN A 112 -0.82 -7.44 6.94
C ASN A 112 0.06 -6.86 8.06
N PHE A 113 -0.32 -5.69 8.57
CA PHE A 113 0.38 -4.94 9.62
C PHE A 113 -0.61 -4.54 10.71
N ASP A 114 -0.51 -5.18 11.86
CA ASP A 114 -1.29 -4.82 13.05
C ASP A 114 -0.70 -3.54 13.68
N LEU A 115 -1.50 -2.48 13.76
CA LEU A 115 -1.15 -1.20 14.39
C LEU A 115 -1.62 -1.14 15.86
N GLY A 116 -2.23 -2.21 16.34
CA GLY A 116 -2.75 -2.29 17.71
C GLY A 116 -4.05 -1.50 17.91
N ASP A 117 -4.29 -1.18 19.15
CA ASP A 117 -5.52 -0.53 19.60
C ASP A 117 -5.33 0.95 19.99
N ALA A 118 -6.44 1.62 20.19
CA ALA A 118 -6.51 2.89 20.91
C ALA A 118 -7.79 2.94 21.76
N LEU A 119 -7.74 3.67 22.85
CA LEU A 119 -8.84 3.79 23.79
C LEU A 119 -9.08 5.26 24.14
N ASN A 120 -10.35 5.68 24.11
CA ASN A 120 -10.83 6.96 24.65
C ASN A 120 -10.03 8.18 24.14
N THR A 121 -9.88 8.27 22.81
CA THR A 121 -9.22 9.41 22.15
C THR A 121 -10.05 9.92 20.98
N ALA A 122 -9.92 11.21 20.68
CA ALA A 122 -10.49 11.81 19.47
C ALA A 122 -9.47 11.97 18.33
N ASP A 123 -8.18 11.93 18.66
CA ASP A 123 -7.05 11.96 17.73
C ASP A 123 -5.80 11.45 18.44
N GLY A 124 -5.66 10.15 18.55
CA GLY A 124 -4.53 9.52 19.24
C GLY A 124 -3.89 8.43 18.42
N ALA A 125 -2.57 8.30 18.55
CA ALA A 125 -1.84 7.22 17.93
C ALA A 125 -2.29 5.86 18.47
N THR A 126 -2.33 4.85 17.61
CA THR A 126 -2.53 3.46 18.01
C THR A 126 -1.32 2.95 18.80
N THR A 127 -1.51 1.91 19.60
CA THR A 127 -0.51 1.43 20.56
C THR A 127 0.78 0.93 19.94
N LEU A 128 0.73 0.47 18.68
CA LEU A 128 1.92 0.03 17.93
C LEU A 128 2.43 1.08 16.93
N SER A 129 1.82 2.27 16.85
CA SER A 129 2.33 3.39 16.06
C SER A 129 3.46 4.13 16.80
N PRO A 130 4.57 4.47 16.13
CA PRO A 130 4.92 4.12 14.75
C PRO A 130 5.42 2.67 14.61
N LEU A 131 4.88 1.94 13.63
CA LEU A 131 5.35 0.62 13.26
C LEU A 131 6.40 0.72 12.14
N LEU A 132 7.49 -0.01 12.27
CA LEU A 132 8.56 -0.03 11.27
C LEU A 132 8.22 -1.04 10.16
N ILE A 133 8.02 -0.57 8.95
CA ILE A 133 7.72 -1.38 7.77
C ILE A 133 8.96 -1.46 6.88
N THR A 134 9.44 -2.68 6.65
CA THR A 134 10.50 -2.95 5.66
C THR A 134 9.85 -3.38 4.35
N ILE A 135 10.21 -2.70 3.27
CA ILE A 135 9.70 -3.01 1.93
C ILE A 135 10.34 -4.33 1.46
N PRO A 136 9.54 -5.36 1.09
CA PRO A 136 10.11 -6.64 0.67
C PRO A 136 11.05 -6.49 -0.53
N GLU A 137 12.14 -7.24 -0.53
CA GLU A 137 13.11 -7.26 -1.65
C GLU A 137 12.50 -7.82 -2.95
N ASP A 138 11.45 -8.61 -2.83
CA ASP A 138 10.72 -9.23 -3.92
C ASP A 138 9.37 -8.55 -4.22
N ALA A 139 9.04 -7.43 -3.55
CA ALA A 139 7.84 -6.66 -3.84
C ALA A 139 7.75 -6.32 -5.33
N SER A 140 6.58 -6.45 -5.93
CA SER A 140 6.37 -6.11 -7.35
C SER A 140 6.59 -4.62 -7.58
N LEU A 141 7.32 -4.28 -8.66
CA LEU A 141 7.57 -2.89 -9.02
C LEU A 141 6.32 -2.22 -9.59
N GLY A 142 6.13 -0.95 -9.29
CA GLY A 142 5.00 -0.16 -9.75
C GLY A 142 4.06 0.22 -8.62
N SER A 143 2.87 0.68 -9.00
CA SER A 143 1.89 1.19 -8.03
C SER A 143 1.01 0.08 -7.49
N THR A 144 0.83 0.07 -6.20
CA THR A 144 -0.04 -0.83 -5.46
C THR A 144 -0.91 -0.09 -4.45
N THR A 145 -1.85 -0.79 -3.84
CA THR A 145 -2.78 -0.23 -2.85
C THR A 145 -2.26 -0.49 -1.42
N MET A 146 -2.29 0.57 -0.61
CA MET A 146 -2.22 0.48 0.84
C MET A 146 -3.60 0.79 1.41
N ARG A 147 -4.17 -0.14 2.16
CA ARG A 147 -5.45 -0.02 2.86
C ARG A 147 -5.23 0.16 4.36
N VAL A 148 -5.85 1.18 4.94
CA VAL A 148 -5.93 1.40 6.38
C VAL A 148 -7.36 1.16 6.81
N SER A 149 -7.58 0.33 7.82
CA SER A 149 -8.92 0.13 8.39
C SER A 149 -8.89 0.22 9.89
N THR A 150 -9.79 1.03 10.44
CA THR A 150 -10.02 1.20 11.87
C THR A 150 -11.42 0.72 12.21
N LYS A 151 -11.54 -0.12 13.25
CA LYS A 151 -12.81 -0.76 13.61
C LYS A 151 -12.99 -0.83 15.11
N TYR A 152 -14.24 -0.66 15.56
CA TYR A 152 -14.63 -0.84 16.95
C TYR A 152 -14.45 -2.28 17.43
N SER A 153 -13.82 -2.45 18.58
CA SER A 153 -13.78 -3.66 19.42
C SER A 153 -12.94 -4.84 18.90
N THR A 154 -12.86 -5.06 17.60
CA THR A 154 -12.15 -6.22 17.03
C THR A 154 -11.36 -5.80 15.79
N ASP A 155 -10.32 -6.57 15.45
CA ASP A 155 -9.55 -6.33 14.23
C ASP A 155 -10.48 -6.24 13.01
N PRO A 156 -10.25 -5.24 12.13
CA PRO A 156 -10.90 -5.22 10.84
C PRO A 156 -10.38 -6.35 9.95
N ALA A 157 -11.20 -6.78 9.01
CA ALA A 157 -10.74 -7.58 7.87
C ALA A 157 -10.37 -6.65 6.71
N SER A 158 -9.46 -7.08 5.84
CA SER A 158 -9.10 -6.33 4.64
C SER A 158 -10.28 -6.12 3.70
N CYS A 159 -11.19 -7.10 3.66
CA CYS A 159 -12.38 -7.13 2.82
C CYS A 159 -13.61 -7.49 3.67
N THR A 160 -14.75 -6.84 3.41
CA THR A 160 -16.01 -7.18 4.07
C THR A 160 -17.20 -6.82 3.21
N ASP A 161 -18.17 -7.71 3.15
CA ASP A 161 -19.45 -7.50 2.43
C ASP A 161 -20.47 -6.72 3.27
N ALA A 162 -20.19 -6.49 4.55
CA ALA A 162 -21.07 -5.80 5.47
C ALA A 162 -20.41 -4.56 6.07
N THR A 163 -21.19 -3.50 6.24
CA THR A 163 -20.71 -2.30 6.92
C THR A 163 -20.46 -2.57 8.40
N PHE A 164 -19.41 -1.95 8.94
CA PHE A 164 -19.01 -2.09 10.34
C PHE A 164 -18.84 -0.72 11.01
N ASP A 165 -18.76 -0.69 12.32
CA ASP A 165 -18.42 0.52 13.07
C ASP A 165 -16.94 0.81 12.91
N GLY A 166 -16.62 1.74 12.02
CA GLY A 166 -15.25 2.08 11.65
C GLY A 166 -15.16 2.79 10.30
N GLU A 167 -13.97 2.84 9.75
CA GLU A 167 -13.64 3.48 8.47
C GLU A 167 -12.57 2.69 7.74
N VAL A 168 -12.56 2.83 6.41
CA VAL A 168 -11.52 2.31 5.50
C VAL A 168 -10.99 3.45 4.65
N GLU A 169 -9.67 3.51 4.48
CA GLU A 169 -8.97 4.47 3.63
C GLU A 169 -7.99 3.74 2.71
N ASP A 170 -8.01 4.02 1.41
CA ASP A 170 -7.08 3.46 0.45
C ASP A 170 -6.13 4.54 -0.10
N TYR A 171 -4.84 4.21 -0.18
CA TYR A 171 -3.73 5.05 -0.65
C TYR A 171 -2.92 4.34 -1.73
N THR A 172 -2.11 5.07 -2.49
CA THR A 172 -1.18 4.49 -3.46
C THR A 172 0.25 4.45 -2.90
N VAL A 173 0.88 3.27 -2.99
CA VAL A 173 2.31 3.08 -2.77
C VAL A 173 2.95 2.66 -4.09
N THR A 174 4.00 3.37 -4.52
CA THR A 174 4.77 3.00 -5.72
C THR A 174 6.10 2.40 -5.27
N VAL A 175 6.36 1.16 -5.67
CA VAL A 175 7.59 0.44 -5.37
C VAL A 175 8.59 0.62 -6.51
N GLU A 176 9.81 1.00 -6.16
CA GLU A 176 10.96 1.11 -7.07
C GLU A 176 12.06 0.13 -6.68
N GLU A 177 13.00 -0.11 -7.58
CA GLU A 177 14.21 -0.89 -7.28
C GLU A 177 15.02 -0.25 -6.17
N ALA A 178 15.69 -1.08 -5.38
CA ALA A 178 16.73 -0.63 -4.45
C ALA A 178 17.78 0.21 -5.19
N THR A 179 18.29 1.25 -4.55
CA THR A 179 19.41 2.01 -5.13
C THR A 179 20.66 1.12 -5.12
N ALA A 180 21.13 0.68 -6.29
CA ALA A 180 22.38 -0.05 -6.39
C ALA A 180 23.53 0.84 -5.91
N THR A 181 24.17 0.50 -4.81
CA THR A 181 25.48 1.05 -4.46
C THR A 181 26.51 0.31 -5.30
N ILE A 182 27.15 1.02 -6.25
CA ILE A 182 28.34 0.49 -6.92
C ILE A 182 29.46 0.57 -5.88
N GLU A 183 29.78 -0.57 -5.26
CA GLU A 183 31.04 -0.67 -4.53
C GLU A 183 32.17 -0.50 -5.55
N ASP A 184 33.04 0.49 -5.32
CA ASP A 184 34.24 0.71 -6.13
C ASP A 184 35.08 -0.57 -6.12
N PHE A 185 35.05 -1.32 -7.23
CA PHE A 185 36.02 -2.36 -7.47
C PHE A 185 37.37 -1.68 -7.70
N ALA A 186 38.15 -1.48 -6.64
CA ALA A 186 39.52 -1.08 -6.75
C ALA A 186 40.27 -2.22 -7.50
N PHE A 187 40.51 -2.04 -8.78
CA PHE A 187 41.50 -2.82 -9.51
C PHE A 187 42.86 -2.52 -8.89
N SER A 188 43.33 -3.37 -7.99
CA SER A 188 44.74 -3.42 -7.62
C SER A 188 45.52 -3.89 -8.85
N GLY A 189 46.11 -2.92 -9.56
CA GLY A 189 46.90 -3.16 -10.75
C GLY A 189 48.06 -4.11 -10.47
N PHE A 190 48.38 -4.87 -11.49
CA PHE A 190 49.58 -5.71 -11.61
C PHE A 190 50.86 -4.85 -11.53
#